data_74f38a0ccdf06e998f27398d3238a90a
#
_entry.id   74f38a0ccdf06e998f27398d3238a90a
#
_cell.length_a   1.000
_cell.length_b   1.000
_cell.length_c   1.000
_cell.angle_alpha   90.00
_cell.angle_beta   90.00
_cell.angle_gamma   90.00
#
_symmetry.space_group_name_H-M   'P 1'
#
loop_
_entity.id
_entity.type
_entity.pdbx_description
1 polymer ?
#
loop_
_entity_poly.entity_id
_entity_poly.type
_entity_poly.pdbx_seq_one_letter_code
_entity_poly.pdbx_strand_id
1 'polypeptide(L)'
;YPKMIKVGSFKVGFVNISHSIPEASGLVIETPCSRIFHSGDFKVDHSPVLGKPFNNELLSKIGKKGINTLVCDSTNVFNEHKGRSEASLLNNFVKLFMEVKGVIVATTFASNLARLKTLASAAYQSGRSLVVLGRAMNNMIKYGKESGILKDFPDILSPRDAKLVPKSHLLVLASGSQGEPRAASAQLAREGYMGFTIGKGDVFLFSSKTIPGNELRVSYI
;
A
#
# COMPACT_ATOMS: atom_id res chain seq x y z
N TYR A 1 -4.48 -7.58 26.45
CA TYR A 1 -5.74 -6.88 26.22
C TYR A 1 -5.41 -5.41 25.93
N PRO A 2 -6.11 -4.72 25.03
CA PRO A 2 -5.77 -3.35 24.70
C PRO A 2 -6.04 -2.40 25.87
N LYS A 3 -5.28 -1.31 25.93
CA LYS A 3 -5.55 -0.20 26.87
C LYS A 3 -6.91 0.41 26.54
N MET A 4 -7.82 0.41 27.51
CA MET A 4 -9.16 0.92 27.35
C MET A 4 -9.22 2.42 27.72
N ILE A 5 -9.84 3.21 26.87
CA ILE A 5 -10.10 4.65 27.05
C ILE A 5 -11.59 4.84 27.28
N LYS A 6 -11.95 5.63 28.29
CA LYS A 6 -13.36 5.95 28.58
C LYS A 6 -13.85 7.06 27.64
N VAL A 7 -14.95 6.81 26.95
CA VAL A 7 -15.61 7.75 26.04
C VAL A 7 -17.09 7.79 26.40
N GLY A 8 -17.48 8.72 27.27
CA GLY A 8 -18.84 8.74 27.85
C GLY A 8 -19.13 7.46 28.62
N SER A 9 -20.20 6.76 28.22
CA SER A 9 -20.59 5.46 28.79
C SER A 9 -19.84 4.26 28.22
N PHE A 10 -19.00 4.47 27.16
CA PHE A 10 -18.24 3.42 26.52
C PHE A 10 -16.82 3.34 27.03
N LYS A 11 -16.21 2.16 26.89
CA LYS A 11 -14.76 1.98 26.95
C LYS A 11 -14.30 1.46 25.59
N VAL A 12 -13.29 2.11 25.01
CA VAL A 12 -12.76 1.79 23.68
C VAL A 12 -11.29 1.44 23.77
N GLY A 13 -10.92 0.31 23.20
CA GLY A 13 -9.54 -0.13 23.11
C GLY A 13 -9.12 -0.35 21.65
N PHE A 14 -7.97 0.20 21.28
CA PHE A 14 -7.39 0.01 19.94
C PHE A 14 -6.61 -1.28 19.88
N VAL A 15 -6.87 -2.08 18.86
CA VAL A 15 -6.20 -3.34 18.56
C VAL A 15 -5.43 -3.17 17.28
N ASN A 16 -4.10 -3.21 17.35
CA ASN A 16 -3.30 -3.15 16.14
C ASN A 16 -3.61 -4.34 15.24
N ILE A 17 -3.93 -4.08 14.00
CA ILE A 17 -4.18 -5.06 12.95
C ILE A 17 -3.36 -4.74 11.71
N SER A 18 -2.98 -5.79 11.00
CA SER A 18 -2.23 -5.67 9.75
C SER A 18 -3.14 -5.22 8.62
N HIS A 19 -2.75 -4.19 7.89
CA HIS A 19 -3.41 -3.74 6.66
C HIS A 19 -2.41 -2.98 5.77
N SER A 20 -2.86 -2.48 4.62
CA SER A 20 -2.02 -1.74 3.66
C SER A 20 -1.66 -0.32 4.12
N ILE A 21 -2.42 0.25 5.06
CA ILE A 21 -2.14 1.55 5.66
C ILE A 21 -1.38 1.38 6.98
N PRO A 22 -0.49 2.32 7.33
CA PRO A 22 0.19 2.30 8.63
C PRO A 22 -0.79 2.39 9.79
N GLU A 23 -0.47 1.71 10.90
CA GLU A 23 -1.19 1.79 12.18
C GLU A 23 -2.70 1.47 12.11
N ALA A 24 -3.10 0.66 11.12
CA ALA A 24 -4.47 0.16 11.04
C ALA A 24 -4.88 -0.51 12.36
N SER A 25 -6.09 -0.19 12.82
CA SER A 25 -6.56 -0.65 14.13
C SER A 25 -8.01 -1.14 14.06
N GLY A 26 -8.25 -2.29 14.66
CA GLY A 26 -9.57 -2.70 15.10
C GLY A 26 -9.91 -2.07 16.44
N LEU A 27 -11.18 -2.17 16.85
CA LEU A 27 -11.68 -1.59 18.08
C LEU A 27 -12.37 -2.65 18.93
N VAL A 28 -12.01 -2.71 20.21
CA VAL A 28 -12.85 -3.34 21.24
C VAL A 28 -13.66 -2.23 21.87
N ILE A 29 -14.98 -2.35 21.84
CA ILE A 29 -15.91 -1.38 22.41
C ILE A 29 -16.72 -2.10 23.50
N GLU A 30 -16.59 -1.64 24.73
CA GLU A 30 -17.38 -2.13 25.86
C GLU A 30 -18.44 -1.10 26.23
N THR A 31 -19.67 -1.55 26.31
CA THR A 31 -20.82 -0.81 26.81
C THR A 31 -21.26 -1.40 28.14
N PRO A 32 -22.19 -0.80 28.88
CA PRO A 32 -22.73 -1.41 30.10
C PRO A 32 -23.34 -2.81 29.94
N CYS A 33 -23.82 -3.14 28.72
CA CYS A 33 -24.54 -4.38 28.45
C CYS A 33 -23.96 -5.24 27.32
N SER A 34 -22.91 -4.78 26.63
CA SER A 34 -22.40 -5.48 25.45
C SER A 34 -20.93 -5.24 25.22
N ARG A 35 -20.28 -6.18 24.56
CA ARG A 35 -18.90 -6.06 24.05
C ARG A 35 -18.88 -6.33 22.55
N ILE A 36 -18.34 -5.37 21.79
CA ILE A 36 -18.28 -5.38 20.34
C ILE A 36 -16.80 -5.42 19.93
N PHE A 37 -16.48 -6.23 18.93
CA PHE A 37 -15.22 -6.11 18.22
C PHE A 37 -15.49 -5.66 16.79
N HIS A 38 -14.92 -4.52 16.40
CA HIS A 38 -14.92 -4.00 15.05
C HIS A 38 -13.54 -4.21 14.46
N SER A 39 -13.43 -5.03 13.41
CA SER A 39 -12.11 -5.38 12.83
C SER A 39 -11.43 -4.20 12.15
N GLY A 40 -12.19 -3.24 11.62
CA GLY A 40 -11.69 -2.37 10.56
C GLY A 40 -11.35 -3.20 9.32
N ASP A 41 -10.71 -2.59 8.34
CA ASP A 41 -10.13 -3.30 7.20
C ASP A 41 -8.87 -4.03 7.67
N PHE A 42 -8.79 -5.32 7.42
CA PHE A 42 -7.66 -6.11 7.89
C PHE A 42 -7.11 -7.09 6.85
N LYS A 43 -5.89 -7.48 7.09
CA LYS A 43 -5.20 -8.56 6.38
C LYS A 43 -4.46 -9.42 7.39
N VAL A 44 -4.54 -10.73 7.24
CA VAL A 44 -3.71 -11.63 8.04
C VAL A 44 -2.31 -11.67 7.44
N ASP A 45 -1.41 -10.83 7.95
CA ASP A 45 -0.01 -10.79 7.52
C ASP A 45 0.93 -10.97 8.73
N HIS A 46 1.66 -12.07 8.71
CA HIS A 46 2.61 -12.41 9.77
C HIS A 46 4.02 -11.86 9.51
N SER A 47 4.27 -11.33 8.32
CA SER A 47 5.56 -10.77 7.90
C SER A 47 5.38 -9.45 7.14
N PRO A 48 4.72 -8.45 7.74
CA PRO A 48 4.51 -7.17 7.09
C PRO A 48 5.84 -6.42 6.90
N VAL A 49 5.97 -5.68 5.81
CA VAL A 49 7.15 -4.82 5.54
C VAL A 49 7.16 -3.58 6.45
N LEU A 50 5.99 -3.11 6.83
CA LEU A 50 5.80 -2.00 7.77
C LEU A 50 4.74 -2.38 8.80
N GLY A 51 4.88 -1.81 10.01
CA GLY A 51 3.96 -2.04 11.10
C GLY A 51 4.21 -3.36 11.86
N LYS A 52 3.24 -3.73 12.67
CA LYS A 52 3.32 -4.95 13.50
C LYS A 52 2.66 -6.13 12.79
N PRO A 53 3.19 -7.35 12.97
CA PRO A 53 2.54 -8.54 12.44
C PRO A 53 1.17 -8.78 13.09
N PHE A 54 0.33 -9.54 12.38
CA PHE A 54 -0.97 -9.96 12.87
C PHE A 54 -0.83 -10.77 14.17
N ASN A 55 -1.55 -10.37 15.23
CA ASN A 55 -1.38 -10.92 16.57
C ASN A 55 -2.55 -11.84 16.96
N ASN A 56 -2.40 -13.13 16.67
CA ASN A 56 -3.38 -14.16 16.99
C ASN A 56 -3.64 -14.30 18.52
N GLU A 57 -2.61 -14.14 19.36
CA GLU A 57 -2.77 -14.28 20.80
C GLU A 57 -3.65 -13.17 21.39
N LEU A 58 -3.44 -11.93 20.95
CA LEU A 58 -4.24 -10.80 21.40
C LEU A 58 -5.70 -10.97 21.00
N LEU A 59 -5.97 -11.37 19.75
CA LEU A 59 -7.33 -11.62 19.28
C LEU A 59 -7.98 -12.79 20.02
N SER A 60 -7.24 -13.87 20.29
CA SER A 60 -7.72 -14.99 21.12
C SER A 60 -8.07 -14.54 22.55
N LYS A 61 -7.23 -13.68 23.15
CA LYS A 61 -7.51 -13.13 24.49
C LYS A 61 -8.76 -12.24 24.49
N ILE A 62 -8.98 -11.48 23.43
CA ILE A 62 -10.20 -10.65 23.23
C ILE A 62 -11.41 -11.58 23.11
N GLY A 63 -11.36 -12.59 22.26
CA GLY A 63 -12.44 -13.55 22.04
C GLY A 63 -12.81 -14.33 23.33
N LYS A 64 -11.80 -14.79 24.09
CA LYS A 64 -12.03 -15.50 25.39
C LYS A 64 -12.74 -14.64 26.43
N LYS A 65 -12.65 -13.31 26.37
CA LYS A 65 -13.43 -12.42 27.25
C LYS A 65 -14.92 -12.33 26.86
N GLY A 66 -15.29 -12.93 25.75
CA GLY A 66 -16.63 -12.89 25.19
C GLY A 66 -16.87 -11.63 24.34
N ILE A 67 -17.30 -11.82 23.12
CA ILE A 67 -17.73 -10.77 22.19
C ILE A 67 -19.17 -11.07 21.81
N ASN A 68 -20.06 -10.11 22.04
CA ASN A 68 -21.48 -10.24 21.70
C ASN A 68 -21.72 -9.94 20.22
N THR A 69 -20.96 -9.00 19.65
CA THR A 69 -21.10 -8.59 18.25
C THR A 69 -19.74 -8.46 17.59
N LEU A 70 -19.58 -9.09 16.43
CA LEU A 70 -18.43 -8.94 15.56
C LEU A 70 -18.84 -8.15 14.32
N VAL A 71 -18.21 -6.98 14.10
CA VAL A 71 -18.27 -6.22 12.85
C VAL A 71 -16.98 -6.48 12.11
N CYS A 72 -17.05 -7.20 11.00
CA CYS A 72 -15.87 -7.75 10.33
C CYS A 72 -15.82 -7.33 8.85
N ASP A 73 -14.64 -6.93 8.38
CA ASP A 73 -14.37 -6.79 6.94
C ASP A 73 -14.59 -8.15 6.24
N SER A 74 -15.40 -8.12 5.21
CA SER A 74 -15.75 -9.29 4.40
C SER A 74 -15.37 -9.15 2.92
N THR A 75 -14.56 -8.16 2.57
CA THR A 75 -14.18 -7.85 1.17
C THR A 75 -13.63 -9.05 0.41
N ASN A 76 -12.92 -9.94 1.08
CA ASN A 76 -12.30 -11.12 0.48
C ASN A 76 -12.93 -12.45 0.95
N VAL A 77 -14.16 -12.45 1.48
CA VAL A 77 -14.80 -13.64 2.06
C VAL A 77 -14.96 -14.78 1.06
N PHE A 78 -15.16 -14.49 -0.23
CA PHE A 78 -15.25 -15.48 -1.30
C PHE A 78 -13.92 -15.85 -1.96
N ASN A 79 -12.79 -15.28 -1.48
CA ASN A 79 -11.49 -15.59 -2.05
C ASN A 79 -10.88 -16.80 -1.35
N GLU A 80 -10.81 -17.92 -2.05
CA GLU A 80 -10.24 -19.18 -1.54
C GLU A 80 -8.72 -19.12 -1.34
N HIS A 81 -8.04 -18.15 -1.96
CA HIS A 81 -6.60 -18.02 -1.86
C HIS A 81 -6.19 -17.18 -0.64
N LYS A 82 -5.24 -17.71 0.13
CA LYS A 82 -4.60 -16.94 1.21
C LYS A 82 -3.92 -15.69 0.65
N GLY A 83 -4.16 -14.55 1.28
CA GLY A 83 -3.48 -13.30 0.93
C GLY A 83 -1.96 -13.44 1.07
N ARG A 84 -1.19 -12.97 0.08
CA ARG A 84 0.28 -12.98 0.15
C ARG A 84 0.77 -11.91 1.10
N SER A 85 1.82 -12.21 1.89
CA SER A 85 2.53 -11.20 2.66
C SER A 85 3.20 -10.18 1.75
N GLU A 86 3.25 -8.92 2.17
CA GLU A 86 3.95 -7.85 1.44
C GLU A 86 5.44 -8.20 1.25
N ALA A 87 6.07 -8.80 2.27
CA ALA A 87 7.47 -9.21 2.21
C ALA A 87 7.77 -10.20 1.07
N SER A 88 6.79 -11.02 0.66
CA SER A 88 6.96 -11.99 -0.42
C SER A 88 7.06 -11.39 -1.83
N LEU A 89 6.78 -10.10 -1.97
CA LEU A 89 6.73 -9.45 -3.29
C LEU A 89 8.08 -8.89 -3.75
N LEU A 90 8.98 -8.57 -2.82
CA LEU A 90 10.23 -7.90 -3.13
C LEU A 90 11.05 -8.65 -4.19
N ASN A 91 11.31 -9.93 -3.98
CA ASN A 91 12.12 -10.74 -4.90
C ASN A 91 11.47 -10.85 -6.30
N ASN A 92 10.15 -10.91 -6.36
CA ASN A 92 9.42 -10.97 -7.63
C ASN A 92 9.54 -9.64 -8.40
N PHE A 93 9.47 -8.51 -7.70
CA PHE A 93 9.70 -7.21 -8.33
C PHE A 93 11.16 -7.05 -8.77
N VAL A 94 12.13 -7.45 -7.96
CA VAL A 94 13.56 -7.38 -8.35
C VAL A 94 13.79 -8.18 -9.62
N LYS A 95 13.29 -9.42 -9.68
CA LYS A 95 13.42 -10.25 -10.89
C LYS A 95 12.79 -9.58 -12.12
N LEU A 96 11.54 -9.13 -12.01
CA LEU A 96 10.85 -8.42 -13.07
C LEU A 96 11.64 -7.18 -13.53
N PHE A 97 12.13 -6.39 -12.57
CA PHE A 97 12.83 -5.13 -12.88
C PHE A 97 14.19 -5.37 -13.56
N MET A 98 14.86 -6.47 -13.30
CA MET A 98 16.09 -6.87 -14.00
C MET A 98 15.83 -7.31 -15.44
N GLU A 99 14.69 -7.92 -15.73
CA GLU A 99 14.33 -8.42 -17.06
C GLU A 99 13.90 -7.30 -18.02
N VAL A 100 13.30 -6.21 -17.52
CA VAL A 100 12.76 -5.13 -18.34
C VAL A 100 13.89 -4.22 -18.87
N LYS A 101 13.91 -3.98 -20.19
CA LYS A 101 14.91 -3.13 -20.85
C LYS A 101 14.50 -1.66 -20.99
N GLY A 102 13.22 -1.36 -20.83
CA GLY A 102 12.66 -0.01 -20.87
C GLY A 102 12.46 0.60 -19.48
N VAL A 103 11.73 1.73 -19.42
CA VAL A 103 11.27 2.30 -18.15
C VAL A 103 10.15 1.41 -17.57
N ILE A 104 10.13 1.32 -16.26
CA ILE A 104 9.02 0.73 -15.54
C ILE A 104 8.22 1.85 -14.89
N VAL A 105 6.94 1.94 -15.23
CA VAL A 105 5.98 2.79 -14.53
C VAL A 105 5.15 1.90 -13.62
N ALA A 106 5.20 2.11 -12.32
CA ALA A 106 4.41 1.35 -11.37
C ALA A 106 3.39 2.27 -10.68
N THR A 107 2.16 1.79 -10.56
CA THR A 107 1.11 2.49 -9.84
C THR A 107 0.55 1.65 -8.70
N THR A 108 0.24 2.29 -7.59
CA THR A 108 -0.35 1.70 -6.39
C THR A 108 -1.12 2.77 -5.61
N PHE A 109 -1.85 2.36 -4.56
CA PHE A 109 -2.46 3.33 -3.64
C PHE A 109 -1.38 4.16 -2.95
N ALA A 110 -1.51 5.48 -2.97
CA ALA A 110 -0.56 6.37 -2.33
C ALA A 110 -0.44 6.13 -0.82
N SER A 111 -1.51 5.69 -0.17
CA SER A 111 -1.55 5.35 1.25
C SER A 111 -0.87 4.03 1.60
N ASN A 112 -0.58 3.16 0.61
CA ASN A 112 0.08 1.89 0.84
C ASN A 112 1.61 2.08 0.92
N LEU A 113 2.08 2.65 2.04
CA LEU A 113 3.50 2.92 2.27
C LEU A 113 4.36 1.65 2.23
N ALA A 114 3.82 0.50 2.63
CA ALA A 114 4.52 -0.77 2.55
C ALA A 114 4.85 -1.13 1.09
N ARG A 115 3.86 -1.02 0.18
CA ARG A 115 4.05 -1.26 -1.24
C ARG A 115 5.00 -0.25 -1.88
N LEU A 116 4.91 1.03 -1.51
CA LEU A 116 5.85 2.06 -1.98
C LEU A 116 7.27 1.72 -1.57
N LYS A 117 7.49 1.29 -0.31
CA LYS A 117 8.79 0.85 0.18
C LYS A 117 9.28 -0.40 -0.57
N THR A 118 8.42 -1.39 -0.78
CA THR A 118 8.78 -2.62 -1.51
C THR A 118 9.21 -2.32 -2.95
N LEU A 119 8.45 -1.49 -3.67
CA LEU A 119 8.78 -1.09 -5.06
C LEU A 119 10.08 -0.27 -5.11
N ALA A 120 10.26 0.67 -4.19
CA ALA A 120 11.48 1.48 -4.11
C ALA A 120 12.71 0.63 -3.79
N SER A 121 12.59 -0.32 -2.86
CA SER A 121 13.66 -1.26 -2.53
C SER A 121 13.99 -2.18 -3.69
N ALA A 122 12.99 -2.63 -4.44
CA ALA A 122 13.21 -3.43 -5.64
C ALA A 122 13.92 -2.64 -6.75
N ALA A 123 13.57 -1.36 -6.93
CA ALA A 123 14.29 -0.47 -7.86
C ALA A 123 15.76 -0.35 -7.48
N TYR A 124 16.04 -0.05 -6.22
CA TYR A 124 17.42 0.06 -5.73
C TYR A 124 18.21 -1.23 -5.95
N GLN A 125 17.65 -2.40 -5.60
CA GLN A 125 18.32 -3.69 -5.76
C GLN A 125 18.51 -4.11 -7.23
N SER A 126 17.67 -3.60 -8.14
CA SER A 126 17.80 -3.84 -9.59
C SER A 126 18.61 -2.76 -10.33
N GLY A 127 19.27 -1.83 -9.61
CA GLY A 127 20.07 -0.76 -10.18
C GLY A 127 19.25 0.34 -10.88
N ARG A 128 17.98 0.52 -10.47
CA ARG A 128 17.09 1.55 -11.02
C ARG A 128 16.93 2.73 -10.07
N SER A 129 17.04 3.91 -10.62
CA SER A 129 16.75 5.17 -9.92
C SER A 129 15.25 5.38 -9.82
N LEU A 130 14.81 5.92 -8.69
CA LEU A 130 13.40 6.13 -8.36
C LEU A 130 12.94 7.55 -8.72
N VAL A 131 11.81 7.64 -9.41
CA VAL A 131 11.08 8.90 -9.66
C VAL A 131 9.66 8.76 -9.12
N VAL A 132 9.11 9.82 -8.53
CA VAL A 132 7.73 9.80 -8.02
C VAL A 132 6.92 10.91 -8.69
N LEU A 133 5.87 10.51 -9.39
CA LEU A 133 4.95 11.39 -10.09
C LEU A 133 3.58 11.37 -9.43
N GLY A 134 3.09 12.55 -9.10
CA GLY A 134 1.78 12.75 -8.46
C GLY A 134 1.90 13.25 -7.02
N ARG A 135 1.12 14.29 -6.74
CA ARG A 135 1.17 15.06 -5.47
C ARG A 135 0.86 14.19 -4.25
N ALA A 136 -0.20 13.38 -4.35
CA ALA A 136 -0.63 12.53 -3.23
C ALA A 136 0.47 11.54 -2.82
N MET A 137 1.14 10.89 -3.78
CA MET A 137 2.18 9.92 -3.51
C MET A 137 3.44 10.59 -2.91
N ASN A 138 3.85 11.74 -3.45
CA ASN A 138 4.95 12.52 -2.89
C ASN A 138 4.68 12.94 -1.44
N ASN A 139 3.47 13.43 -1.14
CA ASN A 139 3.09 13.83 0.21
C ASN A 139 3.10 12.63 1.17
N MET A 140 2.57 11.49 0.76
CA MET A 140 2.57 10.28 1.61
C MET A 140 3.99 9.79 1.92
N ILE A 141 4.88 9.79 0.92
CA ILE A 141 6.28 9.44 1.15
C ILE A 141 6.96 10.45 2.07
N LYS A 142 6.72 11.75 1.86
CA LYS A 142 7.24 12.80 2.72
C LYS A 142 6.81 12.60 4.18
N TYR A 143 5.52 12.47 4.43
CA TYR A 143 4.99 12.24 5.79
C TYR A 143 5.47 10.91 6.38
N GLY A 144 5.58 9.85 5.57
CA GLY A 144 6.15 8.59 6.00
C GLY A 144 7.62 8.69 6.44
N LYS A 145 8.42 9.52 5.77
CA LYS A 145 9.80 9.81 6.18
C LYS A 145 9.85 10.66 7.45
N GLU A 146 9.08 11.74 7.52
CA GLU A 146 9.02 12.66 8.67
C GLU A 146 8.53 11.94 9.95
N SER A 147 7.56 11.03 9.84
CA SER A 147 7.06 10.23 10.97
C SER A 147 7.97 9.05 11.34
N GLY A 148 9.04 8.80 10.60
CA GLY A 148 9.95 7.67 10.82
C GLY A 148 9.38 6.30 10.43
N ILE A 149 8.21 6.25 9.79
CA ILE A 149 7.60 5.01 9.26
C ILE A 149 8.41 4.48 8.07
N LEU A 150 8.82 5.38 7.16
CA LEU A 150 9.65 5.06 6.00
C LEU A 150 11.14 5.34 6.30
N LYS A 151 11.71 4.57 7.23
CA LYS A 151 13.16 4.53 7.41
C LYS A 151 13.79 3.86 6.19
N ASP A 152 15.00 4.30 5.83
CA ASP A 152 15.80 3.73 4.73
C ASP A 152 15.07 3.71 3.36
N PHE A 153 14.19 4.68 3.13
CA PHE A 153 13.56 4.84 1.83
C PHE A 153 14.57 5.43 0.84
N PRO A 154 14.78 4.83 -0.35
CA PRO A 154 15.75 5.29 -1.33
C PRO A 154 15.55 6.75 -1.74
N ASP A 155 16.63 7.37 -2.25
CA ASP A 155 16.56 8.71 -2.79
C ASP A 155 15.66 8.76 -4.03
N ILE A 156 14.97 9.89 -4.17
CA ILE A 156 14.04 10.14 -5.27
C ILE A 156 14.68 11.18 -6.18
N LEU A 157 14.88 10.83 -7.44
CA LEU A 157 15.33 11.79 -8.45
C LEU A 157 14.23 12.79 -8.78
N SER A 158 14.62 14.02 -9.01
CA SER A 158 13.70 14.99 -9.60
C SER A 158 13.30 14.56 -11.03
N PRO A 159 12.08 14.88 -11.51
CA PRO A 159 11.69 14.59 -12.88
C PRO A 159 12.64 15.18 -13.93
N ARG A 160 13.33 16.28 -13.59
CA ARG A 160 14.33 16.93 -14.46
C ARG A 160 15.58 16.08 -14.58
N ASP A 161 16.13 15.63 -13.46
CA ASP A 161 17.39 14.86 -13.44
C ASP A 161 17.18 13.47 -14.01
N ALA A 162 16.02 12.89 -13.81
CA ALA A 162 15.65 11.59 -14.33
C ALA A 162 15.64 11.53 -15.88
N LYS A 163 15.46 12.65 -16.57
CA LYS A 163 15.58 12.71 -18.05
C LYS A 163 16.98 12.44 -18.55
N LEU A 164 17.99 12.58 -17.70
CA LEU A 164 19.39 12.32 -18.01
C LEU A 164 19.77 10.84 -17.77
N VAL A 165 18.86 10.07 -17.18
CA VAL A 165 19.09 8.65 -16.87
C VAL A 165 18.48 7.78 -17.97
N PRO A 166 19.19 6.75 -18.45
CA PRO A 166 18.64 5.81 -19.43
C PRO A 166 17.34 5.15 -18.92
N LYS A 167 16.38 4.96 -19.82
CA LYS A 167 15.06 4.37 -19.47
C LYS A 167 15.17 3.03 -18.74
N SER A 168 16.13 2.19 -19.09
CA SER A 168 16.40 0.91 -18.45
C SER A 168 16.81 1.01 -16.98
N HIS A 169 17.23 2.18 -16.53
CA HIS A 169 17.63 2.45 -15.15
C HIS A 169 16.63 3.33 -14.38
N LEU A 170 15.38 3.38 -14.83
CA LEU A 170 14.33 4.15 -14.17
C LEU A 170 13.19 3.26 -13.69
N LEU A 171 12.72 3.55 -12.46
CA LEU A 171 11.40 3.20 -11.98
C LEU A 171 10.63 4.49 -11.69
N VAL A 172 9.47 4.64 -12.30
CA VAL A 172 8.56 5.76 -12.09
C VAL A 172 7.38 5.27 -11.26
N LEU A 173 7.25 5.73 -10.02
CA LEU A 173 6.04 5.55 -9.23
C LEU A 173 5.04 6.63 -9.59
N ALA A 174 3.89 6.24 -10.12
CA ALA A 174 2.84 7.15 -10.57
C ALA A 174 1.56 7.00 -9.74
N SER A 175 0.97 8.11 -9.31
CA SER A 175 -0.36 8.09 -8.71
C SER A 175 -1.43 7.74 -9.74
N GLY A 176 -2.56 7.18 -9.30
CA GLY A 176 -3.69 6.89 -10.19
C GLY A 176 -3.91 5.42 -10.45
N SER A 177 -3.84 4.59 -9.42
CA SER A 177 -4.03 3.13 -9.51
C SER A 177 -5.46 2.68 -9.76
N GLN A 178 -6.43 3.60 -9.74
CA GLN A 178 -7.84 3.32 -9.97
C GLN A 178 -8.39 4.01 -11.22
N GLY A 179 -7.50 4.44 -12.12
CA GLY A 179 -7.89 5.07 -13.37
C GLY A 179 -8.41 6.51 -13.19
N GLU A 180 -7.95 7.22 -12.15
CA GLU A 180 -8.34 8.62 -11.91
C GLU A 180 -7.87 9.51 -13.07
N PRO A 181 -8.78 10.22 -13.76
CA PRO A 181 -8.47 10.89 -15.05
C PRO A 181 -7.39 11.97 -14.99
N ARG A 182 -7.18 12.57 -13.81
CA ARG A 182 -6.19 13.64 -13.59
C ARG A 182 -4.91 13.13 -12.91
N ALA A 183 -4.81 11.83 -12.64
CA ALA A 183 -3.64 11.26 -12.03
C ALA A 183 -2.46 11.12 -12.99
N ALA A 184 -1.27 10.94 -12.46
CA ALA A 184 -0.04 10.82 -13.26
C ALA A 184 -0.09 9.61 -14.21
N SER A 185 -0.66 8.48 -13.78
CA SER A 185 -0.84 7.27 -14.61
C SER A 185 -1.66 7.55 -15.87
N ALA A 186 -2.82 8.21 -15.73
CA ALA A 186 -3.69 8.52 -16.85
C ALA A 186 -3.06 9.55 -17.81
N GLN A 187 -2.29 10.50 -17.30
CA GLN A 187 -1.58 11.47 -18.14
C GLN A 187 -0.44 10.79 -18.89
N LEU A 188 0.33 9.91 -18.24
CA LEU A 188 1.39 9.13 -18.88
C LEU A 188 0.86 8.24 -20.01
N ALA A 189 -0.32 7.64 -19.82
CA ALA A 189 -0.93 6.76 -20.81
C ALA A 189 -1.44 7.51 -22.06
N ARG A 190 -1.81 8.80 -21.93
CA ARG A 190 -2.34 9.61 -23.06
C ARG A 190 -1.25 10.29 -23.86
N GLU A 191 -0.53 11.19 -23.24
CA GLU A 191 0.36 12.13 -23.94
C GLU A 191 1.75 12.24 -23.29
N GLY A 192 1.94 11.54 -22.17
CA GLY A 192 3.11 11.72 -21.31
C GLY A 192 2.87 12.73 -20.21
N TYR A 193 3.75 12.71 -19.21
CA TYR A 193 3.65 13.58 -18.04
C TYR A 193 5.02 13.98 -17.53
N MET A 194 5.22 15.27 -17.28
CA MET A 194 6.48 15.85 -16.79
C MET A 194 7.73 15.45 -17.61
N GLY A 195 7.52 15.22 -18.91
CA GLY A 195 8.56 14.85 -19.86
C GLY A 195 8.88 13.34 -19.93
N PHE A 196 8.07 12.50 -19.28
CA PHE A 196 8.08 11.06 -19.46
C PHE A 196 7.01 10.65 -20.47
N THR A 197 7.38 9.75 -21.36
CA THR A 197 6.48 9.10 -22.32
C THR A 197 6.68 7.61 -22.26
N ILE A 198 5.60 6.85 -22.42
CA ILE A 198 5.62 5.39 -22.47
C ILE A 198 5.61 4.95 -23.92
N GLY A 199 6.42 3.98 -24.27
CA GLY A 199 6.54 3.45 -25.61
C GLY A 199 6.84 1.96 -25.64
N LYS A 200 7.12 1.44 -26.83
CA LYS A 200 7.42 0.03 -27.03
C LYS A 200 8.65 -0.39 -26.19
N GLY A 201 8.51 -1.48 -25.44
CA GLY A 201 9.56 -2.00 -24.56
C GLY A 201 9.53 -1.44 -23.13
N ASP A 202 8.69 -0.43 -22.86
CA ASP A 202 8.42 0.05 -21.50
C ASP A 202 7.34 -0.83 -20.85
N VAL A 203 7.29 -0.85 -19.51
CA VAL A 203 6.33 -1.65 -18.75
C VAL A 203 5.48 -0.74 -17.86
N PHE A 204 4.16 -0.91 -17.93
CA PHE A 204 3.23 -0.30 -16.99
C PHE A 204 2.72 -1.36 -16.03
N LEU A 205 3.00 -1.19 -14.74
CA LEU A 205 2.70 -2.14 -13.69
C LEU A 205 1.60 -1.61 -12.75
N PHE A 206 0.43 -2.24 -12.78
CA PHE A 206 -0.60 -2.03 -11.76
C PHE A 206 -0.30 -2.88 -10.54
N SER A 207 0.15 -2.26 -9.45
CA SER A 207 0.51 -2.92 -8.20
C SER A 207 -0.54 -2.69 -7.11
N SER A 208 -1.80 -2.74 -7.50
CA SER A 208 -2.98 -2.64 -6.62
C SER A 208 -4.12 -3.47 -7.20
N LYS A 209 -5.03 -3.90 -6.31
CA LYS A 209 -6.30 -4.48 -6.75
C LYS A 209 -7.21 -3.36 -7.27
N THR A 210 -7.88 -3.57 -8.37
CA THR A 210 -8.92 -2.65 -8.85
C THR A 210 -10.12 -2.72 -7.90
N ILE A 211 -10.59 -1.57 -7.45
CA ILE A 211 -11.80 -1.45 -6.63
C ILE A 211 -13.01 -1.69 -7.54
N PRO A 212 -14.00 -2.50 -7.13
CA PRO A 212 -15.21 -2.70 -7.92
C PRO A 212 -15.86 -1.40 -8.35
N GLY A 213 -16.17 -1.29 -9.65
CA GLY A 213 -16.69 -0.09 -10.28
C GLY A 213 -15.63 0.80 -10.96
N ASN A 214 -14.34 0.51 -10.79
CA ASN A 214 -13.25 1.23 -11.47
C ASN A 214 -12.64 0.46 -12.65
N GLU A 215 -13.15 -0.71 -12.98
CA GLU A 215 -12.59 -1.62 -14.00
C GLU A 215 -12.44 -0.92 -15.35
N LEU A 216 -13.50 -0.24 -15.83
CA LEU A 216 -13.46 0.49 -17.09
C LEU A 216 -12.42 1.62 -17.08
N ARG A 217 -12.30 2.35 -15.97
CA ARG A 217 -11.32 3.44 -15.86
C ARG A 217 -9.89 2.93 -15.88
N VAL A 218 -9.63 1.82 -15.22
CA VAL A 218 -8.31 1.17 -15.21
C VAL A 218 -7.98 0.61 -16.58
N SER A 219 -8.95 0.05 -17.30
CA SER A 219 -8.74 -0.51 -18.64
C SER A 219 -8.46 0.55 -19.72
N TYR A 220 -8.74 1.83 -19.46
CA TYR A 220 -8.40 2.93 -20.36
C TYR A 220 -6.97 3.46 -20.21
N ILE A 221 -6.22 2.98 -19.22
CA ILE A 221 -4.81 3.28 -19.01
C ILE A 221 -3.94 2.21 -19.67
#